data_6bca8c66b733834ae8d634c220b75a16
#
_entry.id   6bca8c66b733834ae8d634c220b75a16
#
_cell.length_a   1.000
_cell.length_b   1.000
_cell.length_c   1.000
_cell.angle_alpha   90.00
_cell.angle_beta   90.00
_cell.angle_gamma   90.00
#
_symmetry.space_group_name_H-M   'P 1'
#
loop_
_entity.id
_entity.type
_entity.pdbx_description
1 polymer ?
#
loop_
_entity_poly.entity_id
_entity_poly.type
_entity_poly.pdbx_seq_one_letter_code
_entity_poly.pdbx_strand_id
1 'polypeptide(L)'
;MDKKTTESAKKALCELLTKCVDISNGTKAACFMDYEPHLNSYSVFLHRDGWSPTSEAEWIAMCKAITKENVMATLEKLEKICEELEGKENV
;
A
#
# COMPACT_ATOMS: atom_id res chain seq x y z
N MET A 1 -14.94 -22.90 3.52
CA MET A 1 -14.45 -22.51 3.26
C MET A 1 -13.36 -22.03 3.60
N ASP A 2 -12.45 -22.15 3.20
CA ASP A 2 -11.35 -21.75 3.62
C ASP A 2 -10.93 -20.60 3.05
N LYS A 3 -10.95 -19.53 3.68
CA LYS A 3 -10.44 -18.35 3.21
C LYS A 3 -9.19 -18.06 3.89
N LYS A 4 -8.36 -19.06 4.15
CA LYS A 4 -7.15 -18.82 4.87
C LYS A 4 -6.14 -18.18 3.99
N THR A 5 -5.59 -17.10 4.45
CA THR A 5 -4.44 -16.44 3.83
C THR A 5 -3.20 -17.30 4.12
N THR A 6 -2.41 -17.60 3.10
CA THR A 6 -1.20 -18.40 3.28
C THR A 6 -0.17 -17.63 4.10
N GLU A 7 0.80 -18.34 4.66
CA GLU A 7 1.85 -17.70 5.44
C GLU A 7 2.69 -16.77 4.57
N SER A 8 2.97 -17.17 3.32
CA SER A 8 3.74 -16.30 2.45
C SER A 8 2.98 -15.03 2.09
N ALA A 9 1.66 -15.11 1.92
CA ALA A 9 0.85 -13.93 1.65
C ALA A 9 0.79 -13.02 2.88
N LYS A 10 0.68 -13.59 4.08
CA LYS A 10 0.69 -12.80 5.31
C LYS A 10 2.01 -12.06 5.46
N LYS A 11 3.11 -12.74 5.20
CA LYS A 11 4.42 -12.11 5.30
C LYS A 11 4.54 -10.95 4.31
N ALA A 12 4.05 -11.16 3.10
CA ALA A 12 4.07 -10.11 2.09
C ALA A 12 3.20 -8.91 2.51
N LEU A 13 2.03 -9.18 3.13
CA LEU A 13 1.20 -8.10 3.65
C LEU A 13 1.91 -7.28 4.71
N CYS A 14 2.67 -7.94 5.58
CA CYS A 14 3.44 -7.23 6.59
C CYS A 14 4.49 -6.33 5.95
N GLU A 15 5.15 -6.80 4.90
CA GLU A 15 6.11 -5.99 4.17
C GLU A 15 5.41 -4.80 3.50
N LEU A 16 4.22 -5.02 2.97
CA LEU A 16 3.46 -3.97 2.33
C LEU A 16 3.07 -2.89 3.35
N LEU A 17 2.59 -3.30 4.51
CA LEU A 17 2.23 -2.36 5.56
C LEU A 17 3.46 -1.56 6.01
N THR A 18 4.59 -2.24 6.18
CA THR A 18 5.83 -1.58 6.56
C THR A 18 6.20 -0.50 5.53
N LYS A 19 6.03 -0.82 4.24
CA LYS A 19 6.34 0.15 3.19
C LYS A 19 5.41 1.35 3.27
N CYS A 20 4.12 1.13 3.55
CA CYS A 20 3.17 2.24 3.71
C CYS A 20 3.58 3.15 4.87
N VAL A 21 4.01 2.57 5.97
CA VAL A 21 4.48 3.33 7.14
C VAL A 21 5.74 4.11 6.78
N ASP A 22 6.68 3.47 6.08
CA ASP A 22 7.92 4.13 5.70
C ASP A 22 7.68 5.32 4.79
N ILE A 23 6.78 5.17 3.82
CA ILE A 23 6.44 6.28 2.92
C ILE A 23 5.82 7.43 3.70
N SER A 24 4.89 7.11 4.60
CA SER A 24 4.19 8.14 5.36
C SER A 24 5.11 8.87 6.34
N ASN A 25 6.10 8.15 6.88
CA ASN A 25 7.05 8.76 7.81
C ASN A 25 8.19 9.47 7.12
N GLY A 26 8.58 9.01 5.94
CA GLY A 26 9.77 9.52 5.25
C GLY A 26 9.50 10.56 4.17
N THR A 27 8.23 10.77 3.80
CA THR A 27 7.87 11.75 2.78
C THR A 27 6.68 12.55 3.29
N LYS A 28 6.23 13.52 2.51
CA LYS A 28 5.04 14.27 2.88
C LYS A 28 3.75 13.54 2.51
N ALA A 29 3.84 12.42 1.80
CA ALA A 29 2.67 11.65 1.39
C ALA A 29 2.08 10.91 2.58
N ALA A 30 0.79 10.60 2.47
CA ALA A 30 0.10 9.75 3.44
C ALA A 30 -0.36 8.49 2.70
N CYS A 31 0.12 7.34 3.13
CA CYS A 31 -0.19 6.06 2.48
C CYS A 31 -1.07 5.23 3.41
N PHE A 32 -2.22 4.80 2.89
CA PHE A 32 -3.22 4.08 3.67
C PHE A 32 -3.34 2.65 3.14
N MET A 33 -3.58 1.73 4.06
CA MET A 33 -3.80 0.34 3.70
C MET A 33 -5.00 -0.18 4.48
N ASP A 34 -5.95 -0.80 3.78
CA ASP A 34 -7.12 -1.40 4.38
C ASP A 34 -7.08 -2.90 4.19
N TYR A 35 -7.43 -3.64 5.23
CA TYR A 35 -7.58 -5.08 5.16
C TYR A 35 -9.04 -5.41 5.42
N GLU A 36 -9.65 -6.14 4.51
CA GLU A 36 -11.07 -6.48 4.60
C GLU A 36 -11.23 -8.00 4.72
N PRO A 37 -11.33 -8.51 5.94
CA PRO A 37 -11.33 -9.97 6.15
C PRO A 37 -12.55 -10.66 5.55
N HIS A 38 -13.70 -9.98 5.54
CA HIS A 38 -14.92 -10.59 4.99
C HIS A 38 -14.85 -10.79 3.48
N LEU A 39 -13.97 -10.09 2.81
CA LEU A 39 -13.75 -10.24 1.38
C LEU A 39 -12.40 -10.91 1.08
N ASN A 40 -11.60 -11.14 2.12
CA ASN A 40 -10.24 -11.65 1.97
C ASN A 40 -9.47 -10.80 0.95
N SER A 41 -9.56 -9.49 1.10
CA SER A 41 -8.96 -8.54 0.17
C SER A 41 -8.27 -7.42 0.90
N TYR A 42 -7.51 -6.62 0.16
CA TYR A 42 -6.84 -5.45 0.70
C TYR A 42 -6.91 -4.32 -0.31
N SER A 43 -6.74 -3.10 0.18
CA SER A 43 -6.69 -1.91 -0.66
C SER A 43 -5.55 -1.02 -0.17
N VAL A 44 -4.91 -0.31 -1.09
CA VAL A 44 -3.86 0.65 -0.77
C VAL A 44 -4.13 1.92 -1.54
N PHE A 45 -4.09 3.06 -0.88
CA PHE A 45 -4.26 4.34 -1.56
C PHE A 45 -3.35 5.39 -0.93
N LEU A 46 -3.07 6.43 -1.70
CA LEU A 46 -2.03 7.39 -1.37
C LEU A 46 -2.53 8.81 -1.59
N HIS A 47 -2.21 9.70 -0.67
CA HIS A 47 -2.38 11.14 -0.86
C HIS A 47 -0.99 11.73 -0.96
N ARG A 48 -0.57 12.08 -2.18
CA ARG A 48 0.84 12.44 -2.44
C ARG A 48 1.34 13.63 -1.66
N ASP A 49 0.45 14.59 -1.40
CA ASP A 49 0.84 15.80 -0.70
C ASP A 49 0.36 15.80 0.75
N GLY A 50 0.00 14.64 1.26
CA GLY A 50 -0.51 14.51 2.62
C GLY A 50 -2.03 14.49 2.64
N TRP A 51 -2.58 13.96 3.70
CA TRP A 51 -4.03 13.86 3.84
C TRP A 51 -4.63 15.19 4.27
N SER A 52 -5.74 15.55 3.64
CA SER A 52 -6.60 16.63 4.11
C SER A 52 -8.02 16.28 3.69
N PRO A 53 -9.04 16.96 4.25
CA PRO A 53 -10.43 16.65 3.89
C PRO A 53 -10.74 16.83 2.42
N THR A 54 -9.94 17.62 1.69
CA THR A 54 -10.17 17.88 0.28
C THR A 54 -9.14 17.24 -0.64
N SER A 55 -8.17 16.52 -0.09
CA SER A 55 -7.14 15.91 -0.93
C SER A 55 -7.69 14.65 -1.60
N GLU A 56 -7.17 14.36 -2.80
CA GLU A 56 -7.63 13.22 -3.57
C GLU A 56 -6.73 12.02 -3.36
N ALA A 57 -7.35 10.85 -3.29
CA ALA A 57 -6.62 9.61 -3.13
C ALA A 57 -6.21 9.06 -4.50
N GLU A 58 -4.99 8.56 -4.57
CA GLU A 58 -4.51 7.83 -5.71
C GLU A 58 -4.55 6.36 -5.33
N TRP A 59 -5.37 5.57 -6.03
CA TRP A 59 -5.54 4.16 -5.66
C TRP A 59 -4.42 3.33 -6.28
N ILE A 60 -3.69 2.64 -5.44
CA ILE A 60 -2.60 1.77 -5.86
C ILE A 60 -3.12 0.34 -6.04
N ALA A 61 -4.00 -0.08 -5.13
CA ALA A 61 -4.67 -1.38 -5.22
C ALA A 61 -6.06 -1.20 -4.64
N MET A 62 -7.07 -1.75 -5.32
CA MET A 62 -8.44 -1.61 -4.86
C MET A 62 -9.06 -3.00 -4.76
N CYS A 63 -9.39 -3.42 -3.55
CA CYS A 63 -10.06 -4.69 -3.27
C CYS A 63 -9.39 -5.88 -3.98
N LYS A 64 -8.08 -5.98 -3.83
CA LYS A 64 -7.32 -7.06 -4.44
C LYS A 64 -7.33 -8.28 -3.55
N ALA A 65 -7.47 -9.46 -4.14
CA ALA A 65 -7.38 -10.71 -3.39
C ALA A 65 -6.00 -10.82 -2.75
N ILE A 66 -5.96 -11.36 -1.53
CA ILE A 66 -4.71 -11.46 -0.79
C ILE A 66 -3.98 -12.71 -1.25
N THR A 67 -3.15 -12.53 -2.27
CA THR A 67 -2.22 -13.55 -2.74
C THR A 67 -0.83 -12.94 -2.72
N LYS A 68 0.17 -13.80 -2.64
CA LYS A 68 1.55 -13.30 -2.65
C LYS A 68 1.81 -12.48 -3.91
N GLU A 69 1.30 -12.96 -5.05
CA GLU A 69 1.52 -12.29 -6.32
C GLU A 69 0.92 -10.89 -6.35
N ASN A 70 -0.33 -10.76 -5.89
CA ASN A 70 -0.98 -9.45 -5.88
C ASN A 70 -0.28 -8.50 -4.93
N VAL A 71 0.07 -8.97 -3.74
CA VAL A 71 0.70 -8.13 -2.74
C VAL A 71 2.08 -7.66 -3.21
N MET A 72 2.85 -8.57 -3.81
CA MET A 72 4.17 -8.21 -4.31
C MET A 72 4.08 -7.21 -5.47
N ALA A 73 3.07 -7.34 -6.32
CA ALA A 73 2.87 -6.39 -7.40
C ALA A 73 2.54 -4.99 -6.85
N THR A 74 1.73 -4.94 -5.79
CA THR A 74 1.40 -3.67 -5.15
C THR A 74 2.64 -3.05 -4.50
N LEU A 75 3.44 -3.89 -3.85
CA LEU A 75 4.67 -3.43 -3.22
C LEU A 75 5.62 -2.82 -4.25
N GLU A 76 5.73 -3.46 -5.43
CA GLU A 76 6.54 -2.95 -6.51
C GLU A 76 6.08 -1.56 -6.96
N LYS A 77 4.78 -1.37 -7.08
CA LYS A 77 4.23 -0.07 -7.44
C LYS A 77 4.57 0.98 -6.41
N LEU A 78 4.45 0.63 -5.13
CA LEU A 78 4.78 1.57 -4.07
C LEU A 78 6.25 1.93 -4.04
N GLU A 79 7.12 0.97 -4.36
CA GLU A 79 8.54 1.24 -4.41
C GLU A 79 8.88 2.26 -5.49
N LYS A 80 8.23 2.15 -6.65
CA LYS A 80 8.43 3.12 -7.72
C LYS A 80 7.92 4.51 -7.33
N ILE A 81 6.76 4.55 -6.68
CA ILE A 81 6.20 5.82 -6.23
C ILE A 81 7.11 6.45 -5.18
N CYS A 82 7.64 5.62 -4.27
CA CYS A 82 8.55 6.10 -3.25
C CYS A 82 9.79 6.75 -3.87
N GLU A 83 10.33 6.13 -4.92
CA GLU A 83 11.47 6.71 -5.63
C GLU A 83 11.11 8.06 -6.24
N GLU A 84 9.92 8.17 -6.82
CA GLU A 84 9.46 9.44 -7.37
C GLU A 84 9.35 10.51 -6.31
N LEU A 85 8.79 10.15 -5.15
CA LEU A 85 8.61 11.11 -4.06
C LEU A 85 9.95 11.56 -3.51
N GLU A 86 10.88 10.62 -3.32
CA GLU A 86 12.21 10.94 -2.82
C GLU A 86 12.98 11.79 -3.81
N GLY A 87 12.85 11.48 -5.09
CA GLY A 87 13.49 12.27 -6.14
C GLY A 87 13.00 13.70 -6.14
N LYS A 88 11.69 13.90 -5.98
CA LYS A 88 11.15 15.24 -5.93
C LYS A 88 11.63 16.00 -4.70
N GLU A 89 11.77 15.33 -3.59
CA GLU A 89 12.17 15.98 -2.36
C GLU A 89 13.65 16.32 -2.35
N ASN A 90 14.44 15.65 -3.17
CA ASN A 90 15.87 15.88 -3.23
C ASN A 90 16.27 16.91 -4.29
N VAL A 91 15.32 17.44 -5.02
CA VAL A 91 15.63 18.43 -6.08
C VAL A 91 15.52 19.90 -5.64
#